data_c3c253461695b711806881188222605f
#
_entry.id   c3c253461695b711806881188222605f
#
_cell.length_a   1.000
_cell.length_b   1.000
_cell.length_c   1.000
_cell.angle_alpha   90.00
_cell.angle_beta   90.00
_cell.angle_gamma   90.00
#
_symmetry.space_group_name_H-M   'P 1'
#
loop_
_entity.id
_entity.type
_entity.pdbx_description
1 polymer ?
#
loop_
_entity_poly.entity_id
_entity_poly.type
_entity_poly.pdbx_seq_one_letter_code
_entity_poly.pdbx_strand_id
1 'polypeptide(L)'
;MDESGISERPTRVCTWAPKGQTPIIQFHFNWNHVSVIAGLTRTNCLFRLHEGSIKKEEIVEFLKALKAHLKQPLLVIWDGLKAHRSRLVREYLDGLAGHIQIAFLPPYAPDLNPVEYLWAWLKRHALANYCPNDLSELHTTARNKLKSAQKRPSIIAACLMQATLW
;
A
#
# COMPACT_ATOMS: atom_id res chain seq x y z
N MET A 1 -4.37 7.38 -2.48
CA MET A 1 -3.50 7.01 -1.33
C MET A 1 -4.23 5.98 -0.49
N ASP A 2 -3.50 5.05 0.16
CA ASP A 2 -4.13 3.96 0.91
C ASP A 2 -3.15 3.22 1.81
N GLU A 3 -3.64 2.40 2.76
CA GLU A 3 -2.85 1.53 3.64
C GLU A 3 -3.25 0.07 3.48
N SER A 4 -2.27 -0.83 3.70
CA SER A 4 -2.53 -2.27 3.72
C SER A 4 -1.60 -3.00 4.68
N GLY A 5 -2.12 -4.04 5.34
CA GLY A 5 -1.31 -5.00 6.09
C GLY A 5 -0.79 -6.12 5.21
N ILE A 6 0.46 -6.51 5.45
CA ILE A 6 1.11 -7.68 4.85
C ILE A 6 1.46 -8.62 5.99
N SER A 7 0.86 -9.79 6.03
CA SER A 7 1.05 -10.79 7.08
C SER A 7 2.22 -11.72 6.75
N GLU A 8 2.87 -12.27 7.78
CA GLU A 8 3.79 -13.41 7.63
C GLU A 8 3.09 -14.65 7.06
N ARG A 9 1.76 -14.72 7.17
CA ARG A 9 0.97 -15.77 6.52
C ARG A 9 0.90 -15.53 5.02
N PRO A 10 1.27 -16.52 4.20
CA PRO A 10 1.29 -16.36 2.75
C PRO A 10 -0.11 -16.13 2.17
N THR A 11 -0.22 -15.23 1.21
CA THR A 11 -1.38 -15.18 0.32
C THR A 11 -1.32 -16.38 -0.60
N ARG A 12 -2.27 -17.31 -0.42
CA ARG A 12 -2.33 -18.54 -1.21
C ARG A 12 -2.85 -18.24 -2.61
N VAL A 13 -2.07 -18.62 -3.60
CA VAL A 13 -2.40 -18.48 -5.01
C VAL A 13 -2.17 -19.84 -5.68
N CYS A 14 -3.05 -20.23 -6.60
CA CYS A 14 -2.89 -21.44 -7.39
C CYS A 14 -1.54 -21.41 -8.13
N THR A 15 -0.86 -22.54 -8.16
CA THR A 15 0.40 -22.72 -8.86
C THR A 15 0.40 -24.03 -9.63
N TRP A 16 1.34 -24.18 -10.54
CA TRP A 16 1.54 -25.40 -11.31
C TRP A 16 2.42 -26.38 -10.54
N ALA A 17 2.07 -27.66 -10.61
CA ALA A 17 2.86 -28.75 -10.07
C ALA A 17 2.83 -29.97 -11.02
N PRO A 18 3.78 -30.88 -10.95
CA PRO A 18 3.71 -32.16 -11.64
C PRO A 18 2.43 -32.92 -11.29
N LYS A 19 1.87 -33.65 -12.23
CA LYS A 19 0.67 -34.47 -12.01
C LYS A 19 0.88 -35.43 -10.83
N GLY A 20 -0.07 -35.40 -9.88
CA GLY A 20 -0.03 -36.22 -8.68
C GLY A 20 0.82 -35.67 -7.51
N GLN A 21 1.41 -34.49 -7.66
CA GLN A 21 2.20 -33.84 -6.60
C GLN A 21 1.52 -32.53 -6.19
N THR A 22 0.87 -32.54 -5.02
CA THR A 22 0.27 -31.33 -4.47
C THR A 22 1.37 -30.48 -3.82
N PRO A 23 1.50 -29.18 -4.20
CA PRO A 23 2.43 -28.28 -3.56
C PRO A 23 2.09 -28.08 -2.09
N ILE A 24 3.09 -28.23 -1.22
CA ILE A 24 2.96 -28.02 0.21
C ILE A 24 3.59 -26.69 0.57
N ILE A 25 2.83 -25.82 1.23
CA ILE A 25 3.32 -24.53 1.76
C ILE A 25 3.52 -24.72 3.26
N GLN A 26 4.77 -24.63 3.70
CA GLN A 26 5.12 -24.60 5.13
C GLN A 26 5.33 -23.13 5.55
N PHE A 27 4.66 -22.71 6.61
CA PHE A 27 4.80 -21.37 7.15
C PHE A 27 4.58 -21.34 8.66
N HIS A 28 5.11 -20.33 9.33
CA HIS A 28 4.91 -20.11 10.75
C HIS A 28 3.54 -19.49 11.03
N PHE A 29 2.84 -19.99 12.06
CA PHE A 29 1.52 -19.45 12.48
C PHE A 29 1.67 -18.19 13.33
N ASN A 30 2.45 -17.22 12.87
CA ASN A 30 2.56 -15.93 13.51
C ASN A 30 1.48 -14.96 13.00
N TRP A 31 1.03 -14.07 13.88
CA TRP A 31 0.07 -13.03 13.54
C TRP A 31 0.73 -11.67 13.29
N ASN A 32 2.07 -11.66 13.23
CA ASN A 32 2.82 -10.46 12.96
C ASN A 32 2.53 -9.96 11.53
N HIS A 33 2.57 -8.66 11.37
CA HIS A 33 2.36 -8.03 10.08
C HIS A 33 3.20 -6.77 9.94
N VAL A 34 3.52 -6.44 8.72
CA VAL A 34 4.07 -5.15 8.29
C VAL A 34 2.94 -4.38 7.66
N SER A 35 2.72 -3.15 8.09
CA SER A 35 1.80 -2.25 7.42
C SER A 35 2.54 -1.40 6.40
N VAL A 36 1.88 -1.10 5.30
CA VAL A 36 2.39 -0.23 4.25
C VAL A 36 1.38 0.85 3.94
N ILE A 37 1.86 2.09 3.82
CA ILE A 37 1.10 3.22 3.30
C ILE A 37 1.70 3.61 1.96
N ALA A 38 0.87 3.85 0.94
CA ALA A 38 1.33 4.26 -0.37
C ALA A 38 0.41 5.30 -1.02
N GLY A 39 1.03 6.11 -1.89
CA GLY A 39 0.35 7.01 -2.80
C GLY A 39 0.84 6.78 -4.22
N LEU A 40 -0.08 6.66 -5.17
CA LEU A 40 0.22 6.61 -6.60
C LEU A 40 0.07 8.00 -7.20
N THR A 41 1.02 8.37 -8.02
CA THR A 41 0.92 9.46 -8.99
C THR A 41 0.80 8.86 -10.39
N ARG A 42 0.66 9.68 -11.43
CA ARG A 42 0.61 9.18 -12.82
C ARG A 42 1.83 8.36 -13.23
N THR A 43 2.98 8.59 -12.62
CA THR A 43 4.26 8.00 -13.06
C THR A 43 5.04 7.34 -11.93
N ASN A 44 4.60 7.48 -10.67
CA ASN A 44 5.38 7.04 -9.54
C ASN A 44 4.50 6.45 -8.43
N CYS A 45 5.13 5.63 -7.58
CA CYS A 45 4.58 5.11 -6.35
C CYS A 45 5.46 5.54 -5.18
N LEU A 46 4.91 6.29 -4.25
CA LEU A 46 5.58 6.65 -3.00
C LEU A 46 5.02 5.79 -1.89
N PHE A 47 5.88 5.19 -1.07
CA PHE A 47 5.44 4.27 -0.03
C PHE A 47 6.34 4.30 1.20
N ARG A 48 5.79 3.90 2.34
CA ARG A 48 6.52 3.58 3.58
C ARG A 48 6.00 2.30 4.18
N LEU A 49 6.89 1.56 4.85
CA LEU A 49 6.54 0.38 5.63
C LEU A 49 6.74 0.69 7.12
N HIS A 50 5.86 0.12 7.93
CA HIS A 50 5.88 0.23 9.39
C HIS A 50 5.67 -1.16 9.99
N GLU A 51 6.33 -1.44 11.10
CA GLU A 51 6.00 -2.60 11.91
C GLU A 51 4.73 -2.33 12.71
N GLY A 52 3.79 -3.26 12.69
CA GLY A 52 2.48 -3.08 13.30
C GLY A 52 1.54 -2.16 12.51
N SER A 53 0.53 -1.62 13.17
CA SER A 53 -0.54 -0.86 12.53
C SER A 53 -0.17 0.61 12.30
N ILE A 54 -0.53 1.16 11.16
CA ILE A 54 -0.42 2.58 10.85
C ILE A 54 -1.51 3.34 11.62
N LYS A 55 -1.10 4.35 12.37
CA LYS A 55 -1.97 5.25 13.13
C LYS A 55 -1.88 6.67 12.55
N LYS A 56 -2.53 7.60 13.20
CA LYS A 56 -2.59 9.01 12.77
C LYS A 56 -1.22 9.70 12.71
N GLU A 57 -0.27 9.27 13.55
CA GLU A 57 1.09 9.79 13.59
C GLU A 57 1.87 9.43 12.31
N GLU A 58 1.85 8.14 11.93
CA GLU A 58 2.51 7.63 10.73
C GLU A 58 1.89 8.23 9.44
N ILE A 59 0.58 8.49 9.49
CA ILE A 59 -0.14 9.17 8.41
C ILE A 59 0.42 10.59 8.21
N VAL A 60 0.55 11.37 9.29
CA VAL A 60 1.10 12.73 9.22
C VAL A 60 2.56 12.72 8.73
N GLU A 61 3.36 11.76 9.20
CA GLU A 61 4.73 11.58 8.70
C GLU A 61 4.79 11.27 7.21
N PHE A 62 3.86 10.45 6.72
CA PHE A 62 3.79 10.16 5.30
C PHE A 62 3.37 11.39 4.48
N LEU A 63 2.38 12.17 4.94
CA LEU A 63 1.98 13.42 4.30
C LEU A 63 3.12 14.46 4.27
N LYS A 64 3.91 14.55 5.34
CA LYS A 64 5.14 15.37 5.38
C LYS A 64 6.15 14.93 4.31
N ALA A 65 6.34 13.62 4.17
CA ALA A 65 7.23 13.08 3.16
C ALA A 65 6.74 13.31 1.74
N LEU A 66 5.43 13.18 1.49
CA LEU A 66 4.82 13.50 0.19
C LEU A 66 5.08 14.97 -0.19
N LYS A 67 4.79 15.90 0.74
CA LYS A 67 5.05 17.33 0.53
C LYS A 67 6.51 17.62 0.21
N ALA A 68 7.44 17.04 0.98
CA ALA A 68 8.88 17.25 0.78
C ALA A 68 9.38 16.71 -0.56
N HIS A 69 8.81 15.58 -1.01
CA HIS A 69 9.23 14.91 -2.25
C HIS A 69 8.63 15.55 -3.51
N LEU A 70 7.34 15.87 -3.48
CA LEU A 70 6.63 16.34 -4.67
C LEU A 70 6.69 17.85 -4.87
N LYS A 71 6.95 18.63 -3.82
CA LYS A 71 7.21 20.10 -3.83
C LYS A 71 6.16 20.99 -4.51
N GLN A 72 5.03 20.45 -4.92
CA GLN A 72 3.93 21.16 -5.59
C GLN A 72 2.63 20.93 -4.83
N PRO A 73 1.60 21.76 -5.02
CA PRO A 73 0.30 21.53 -4.42
C PRO A 73 -0.25 20.16 -4.78
N LEU A 74 -0.83 19.46 -3.80
CA LEU A 74 -1.29 18.09 -3.93
C LEU A 74 -2.80 17.99 -3.66
N LEU A 75 -3.51 17.30 -4.53
CA LEU A 75 -4.81 16.75 -4.23
C LEU A 75 -4.65 15.27 -3.91
N VAL A 76 -4.83 14.90 -2.64
CA VAL A 76 -4.76 13.52 -2.19
C VAL A 76 -6.16 12.92 -2.22
N ILE A 77 -6.37 11.94 -3.09
CA ILE A 77 -7.61 11.16 -3.13
C ILE A 77 -7.42 9.97 -2.18
N TRP A 78 -8.34 9.79 -1.23
CA TRP A 78 -8.20 8.84 -0.15
C TRP A 78 -9.55 8.24 0.28
N ASP A 79 -9.52 7.12 0.97
CA ASP A 79 -10.72 6.60 1.60
C ASP A 79 -11.13 7.40 2.85
N GLY A 80 -12.32 7.13 3.34
CA GLY A 80 -12.92 7.89 4.46
C GLY A 80 -12.68 7.29 5.84
N LEU A 81 -11.62 6.50 6.09
CA LEU A 81 -11.35 5.91 7.39
C LEU A 81 -11.25 6.96 8.52
N LYS A 82 -11.63 6.57 9.73
CA LYS A 82 -11.63 7.49 10.90
C LYS A 82 -10.24 8.08 11.18
N ALA A 83 -9.17 7.32 10.95
CA ALA A 83 -7.79 7.77 11.15
C ALA A 83 -7.45 8.96 10.24
N HIS A 84 -7.93 8.96 8.99
CA HIS A 84 -7.72 10.02 7.99
C HIS A 84 -8.44 11.33 8.35
N ARG A 85 -9.51 11.22 9.13
CA ARG A 85 -10.31 12.36 9.62
C ARG A 85 -9.95 12.74 11.05
N SER A 86 -8.85 12.24 11.59
CA SER A 86 -8.42 12.53 12.96
C SER A 86 -8.07 14.01 13.14
N ARG A 87 -8.18 14.50 14.39
CA ARG A 87 -7.82 15.87 14.72
C ARG A 87 -6.38 16.20 14.32
N LEU A 88 -5.44 15.29 14.58
CA LEU A 88 -4.03 15.47 14.27
C LEU A 88 -3.79 15.68 12.76
N VAL A 89 -4.46 14.88 11.91
CA VAL A 89 -4.35 15.01 10.45
C VAL A 89 -4.94 16.34 9.98
N ARG A 90 -6.10 16.73 10.51
CA ARG A 90 -6.73 18.03 10.17
C ARG A 90 -5.85 19.20 10.55
N GLU A 91 -5.38 19.25 11.82
CA GLU A 91 -4.50 20.32 12.30
C GLU A 91 -3.24 20.46 11.45
N TYR A 92 -2.66 19.32 11.02
CA TYR A 92 -1.51 19.33 10.11
C TYR A 92 -1.86 19.93 8.74
N LEU A 93 -2.99 19.53 8.16
CA LEU A 93 -3.43 20.02 6.83
C LEU A 93 -3.79 21.51 6.87
N ASP A 94 -4.47 21.96 7.91
CA ASP A 94 -4.83 23.36 8.11
C ASP A 94 -3.59 24.27 8.17
N GLY A 95 -2.52 23.77 8.81
CA GLY A 95 -1.22 24.45 8.87
C GLY A 95 -0.45 24.53 7.53
N LEU A 96 -0.94 23.86 6.48
CA LEU A 96 -0.28 23.86 5.17
C LEU A 96 -0.81 24.92 4.18
N ALA A 97 -1.75 25.78 4.61
CA ALA A 97 -2.32 26.82 3.76
C ALA A 97 -2.79 26.31 2.37
N GLY A 98 -3.41 25.14 2.32
CA GLY A 98 -3.95 24.54 1.11
C GLY A 98 -2.94 23.80 0.22
N HIS A 99 -1.69 23.66 0.63
CA HIS A 99 -0.67 22.91 -0.16
C HIS A 99 -1.04 21.43 -0.34
N ILE A 100 -1.70 20.82 0.64
CA ILE A 100 -2.30 19.48 0.50
C ILE A 100 -3.79 19.61 0.75
N GLN A 101 -4.60 19.21 -0.22
CA GLN A 101 -6.03 19.08 -0.11
C GLN A 101 -6.41 17.60 -0.17
N ILE A 102 -7.47 17.21 0.56
CA ILE A 102 -7.95 15.82 0.57
C ILE A 102 -9.33 15.76 -0.09
N ALA A 103 -9.50 14.85 -1.02
CA ALA A 103 -10.79 14.41 -1.53
C ALA A 103 -11.02 12.96 -1.07
N PHE A 104 -12.16 12.71 -0.45
CA PHE A 104 -12.51 11.36 -0.01
C PHE A 104 -13.27 10.60 -1.10
N LEU A 105 -12.90 9.35 -1.29
CA LEU A 105 -13.65 8.41 -2.11
C LEU A 105 -15.03 8.14 -1.49
N PRO A 106 -16.03 7.78 -2.29
CA PRO A 106 -17.30 7.29 -1.78
C PRO A 106 -17.10 6.11 -0.83
N PRO A 107 -17.97 5.94 0.19
CA PRO A 107 -17.92 4.75 1.04
C PRO A 107 -18.05 3.46 0.22
N TYR A 108 -17.31 2.42 0.60
CA TYR A 108 -17.37 1.09 -0.01
C TYR A 108 -17.08 1.05 -1.52
N ALA A 109 -16.21 1.93 -2.01
CA ALA A 109 -15.80 1.98 -3.41
C ALA A 109 -14.29 1.68 -3.61
N PRO A 110 -13.80 0.48 -3.24
CA PRO A 110 -12.39 0.12 -3.41
C PRO A 110 -11.96 0.10 -4.87
N ASP A 111 -12.89 -0.20 -5.80
CA ASP A 111 -12.63 -0.23 -7.24
C ASP A 111 -12.22 1.14 -7.81
N LEU A 112 -12.55 2.22 -7.10
CA LEU A 112 -12.12 3.57 -7.46
C LEU A 112 -10.73 3.93 -6.91
N ASN A 113 -10.14 3.07 -6.07
CA ASN A 113 -8.85 3.32 -5.46
C ASN A 113 -7.72 2.58 -6.20
N PRO A 114 -6.89 3.25 -7.02
CA PRO A 114 -5.83 2.57 -7.77
C PRO A 114 -4.78 1.91 -6.87
N VAL A 115 -4.65 2.31 -5.61
CA VAL A 115 -3.69 1.72 -4.68
C VAL A 115 -4.13 0.31 -4.26
N GLU A 116 -5.45 0.01 -4.25
CA GLU A 116 -5.95 -1.33 -3.98
C GLU A 116 -5.47 -2.36 -5.03
N TYR A 117 -5.35 -1.94 -6.29
CA TYR A 117 -4.76 -2.79 -7.34
C TYR A 117 -3.26 -3.00 -7.15
N LEU A 118 -2.54 -2.02 -6.58
CA LEU A 118 -1.15 -2.20 -6.16
C LEU A 118 -1.05 -3.25 -5.04
N TRP A 119 -1.97 -3.23 -4.06
CA TRP A 119 -2.02 -4.25 -3.01
C TRP A 119 -2.35 -5.64 -3.58
N ALA A 120 -3.29 -5.72 -4.50
CA ALA A 120 -3.61 -6.97 -5.19
C ALA A 120 -2.40 -7.53 -5.93
N TRP A 121 -1.68 -6.67 -6.70
CA TRP A 121 -0.44 -7.04 -7.36
C TRP A 121 0.62 -7.50 -6.35
N LEU A 122 0.84 -6.75 -5.28
CA LEU A 122 1.85 -7.08 -4.28
C LEU A 122 1.57 -8.43 -3.63
N LYS A 123 0.33 -8.66 -3.17
CA LYS A 123 -0.05 -9.87 -2.44
C LYS A 123 -0.19 -11.10 -3.34
N ARG A 124 -0.78 -10.95 -4.52
CA ARG A 124 -1.15 -12.09 -5.39
C ARG A 124 -0.10 -12.42 -6.45
N HIS A 125 0.84 -11.53 -6.72
CA HIS A 125 1.91 -11.77 -7.70
C HIS A 125 3.30 -11.68 -7.06
N ALA A 126 3.63 -10.54 -6.48
CA ALA A 126 4.98 -10.29 -5.99
C ALA A 126 5.34 -11.10 -4.74
N LEU A 127 4.36 -11.37 -3.88
CA LEU A 127 4.46 -12.15 -2.64
C LEU A 127 3.54 -13.39 -2.65
N ALA A 128 3.14 -13.87 -3.84
CA ALA A 128 2.32 -15.07 -3.97
C ALA A 128 3.03 -16.28 -3.35
N ASN A 129 2.35 -17.00 -2.45
CA ASN A 129 2.87 -18.18 -1.77
C ASN A 129 4.20 -17.96 -1.01
N TYR A 130 4.57 -16.72 -0.76
CA TYR A 130 5.82 -16.39 -0.07
C TYR A 130 5.69 -16.62 1.44
N CYS A 131 6.61 -17.37 2.01
CA CYS A 131 6.67 -17.73 3.42
C CYS A 131 7.95 -17.14 4.02
N PRO A 132 7.90 -15.96 4.65
CA PRO A 132 9.06 -15.38 5.32
C PRO A 132 9.40 -16.18 6.58
N ASN A 133 10.67 -16.19 6.96
CA ASN A 133 11.11 -16.80 8.22
C ASN A 133 10.78 -15.91 9.43
N ASP A 134 10.78 -14.59 9.22
CA ASP A 134 10.53 -13.60 10.25
C ASP A 134 9.96 -12.28 9.65
N LEU A 135 9.60 -11.36 10.54
CA LEU A 135 9.04 -10.06 10.16
C LEU A 135 10.05 -9.16 9.42
N SER A 136 11.34 -9.27 9.75
CA SER A 136 12.41 -8.49 9.11
C SER A 136 12.60 -8.91 7.66
N GLU A 137 12.56 -10.21 7.39
CA GLU A 137 12.61 -10.77 6.03
C GLU A 137 11.38 -10.33 5.23
N LEU A 138 10.17 -10.40 5.83
CA LEU A 138 8.94 -9.92 5.21
C LEU A 138 9.05 -8.44 4.85
N HIS A 139 9.49 -7.59 5.79
CA HIS A 139 9.69 -6.16 5.60
C HIS A 139 10.64 -5.87 4.43
N THR A 140 11.80 -6.54 4.43
CA THR A 140 12.84 -6.36 3.41
C THR A 140 12.33 -6.80 2.03
N THR A 141 11.67 -7.94 1.96
CA THR A 141 11.13 -8.49 0.71
C THR A 141 10.01 -7.60 0.18
N ALA A 142 9.04 -7.22 1.00
CA ALA A 142 7.96 -6.32 0.60
C ALA A 142 8.50 -4.98 0.09
N ARG A 143 9.47 -4.38 0.79
CA ARG A 143 10.15 -3.15 0.37
C ARG A 143 10.81 -3.29 -1.00
N ASN A 144 11.54 -4.39 -1.24
CA ASN A 144 12.21 -4.65 -2.51
C ASN A 144 11.21 -4.85 -3.65
N LYS A 145 10.09 -5.54 -3.41
CA LYS A 145 9.01 -5.70 -4.39
C LYS A 145 8.35 -4.35 -4.74
N LEU A 146 8.03 -3.52 -3.74
CA LEU A 146 7.48 -2.19 -3.97
C LEU A 146 8.47 -1.26 -4.69
N LYS A 147 9.77 -1.30 -4.37
CA LYS A 147 10.80 -0.58 -5.13
C LYS A 147 10.88 -1.07 -6.58
N SER A 148 10.71 -2.36 -6.81
CA SER A 148 10.64 -2.93 -8.16
C SER A 148 9.42 -2.42 -8.92
N ALA A 149 8.23 -2.36 -8.27
CA ALA A 149 7.03 -1.77 -8.86
C ALA A 149 7.23 -0.29 -9.19
N GLN A 150 7.83 0.47 -8.28
CA GLN A 150 8.14 1.89 -8.46
C GLN A 150 8.98 2.17 -9.72
N LYS A 151 9.91 1.26 -10.06
CA LYS A 151 10.77 1.33 -11.24
C LYS A 151 10.08 0.85 -12.53
N ARG A 152 8.84 0.37 -12.47
CA ARG A 152 8.08 -0.19 -13.61
C ARG A 152 6.84 0.65 -13.88
N PRO A 153 6.91 1.64 -14.77
CA PRO A 153 5.76 2.50 -15.10
C PRO A 153 4.53 1.72 -15.55
N SER A 154 4.71 0.55 -16.19
CA SER A 154 3.61 -0.30 -16.64
C SER A 154 2.74 -0.84 -15.48
N ILE A 155 3.34 -1.14 -14.32
CA ILE A 155 2.59 -1.58 -13.13
C ILE A 155 1.73 -0.42 -12.61
N ILE A 156 2.33 0.78 -12.50
CA ILE A 156 1.62 1.98 -12.03
C ILE A 156 0.47 2.33 -12.98
N ALA A 157 0.76 2.34 -14.31
CA ALA A 157 -0.26 2.59 -15.31
C ALA A 157 -1.41 1.57 -15.26
N ALA A 158 -1.10 0.27 -15.10
CA ALA A 158 -2.13 -0.76 -14.97
C ALA A 158 -3.01 -0.55 -13.74
N CYS A 159 -2.44 -0.18 -12.57
CA CYS A 159 -3.22 0.14 -11.38
C CYS A 159 -4.16 1.33 -11.61
N LEU A 160 -3.68 2.38 -12.28
CA LEU A 160 -4.49 3.56 -12.58
C LEU A 160 -5.59 3.25 -13.60
N MET A 161 -5.30 2.48 -14.65
CA MET A 161 -6.28 2.09 -15.66
C MET A 161 -7.39 1.19 -15.12
N GLN A 162 -7.11 0.37 -14.13
CA GLN A 162 -8.10 -0.50 -13.51
C GLN A 162 -9.05 0.26 -12.56
N ALA A 163 -8.59 1.34 -11.98
CA ALA A 163 -9.45 2.22 -11.20
C ALA A 163 -10.30 3.05 -12.15
N THR A 164 -11.61 2.84 -12.15
CA THR A 164 -12.57 3.45 -13.11
C THR A 164 -12.71 4.97 -13.00
N LEU A 165 -11.88 5.63 -12.22
CA LEU A 165 -11.82 7.09 -12.05
C LEU A 165 -10.93 7.81 -13.08
N TRP A 166 -10.17 7.08 -13.90
CA TRP A 166 -9.10 7.65 -14.75
C TRP A 166 -9.25 7.28 -16.22
#